data_c26981239108f2ef90a84e0d8f7409b8
#
_entry.id   c26981239108f2ef90a84e0d8f7409b8
#
_cell.length_a   1.000
_cell.length_b   1.000
_cell.length_c   1.000
_cell.angle_alpha   90.00
_cell.angle_beta   90.00
_cell.angle_gamma   90.00
#
_symmetry.space_group_name_H-M   'P 1'
#
loop_
_entity.id
_entity.type
_entity.pdbx_description
1 polymer ?
#
loop_
_entity_poly.entity_id
_entity_poly.type
_entity_poly.pdbx_seq_one_letter_code
_entity_poly.pdbx_strand_id
1 'polypeptide(L)'
;MRTALVLLAAVLCMPALADEPGETWEITTEMQAAGMSLPANTQQVCTPKDAPEQPPGLQTQDNCEVYDVQRSGSSMRWKMRCTGDPPTSGSGEMTYSGRDSYRGEMHMNVGGDEMHMKLSGRRLGTACDAGKVKRQIAAAQAQSAAYQEQVCQAGVDGMTAYTFNGANGIQCAAKYRDQYCANIRTEAGYDKVADMGMSTQGPAQMRSDLGAAASLCGLPAAGAGSVEDIRGGLCRKALENESLVFLGRNCEPEGKPLALRECAGRGYSSPVAAKYVDFCNAYARHGALPAAGEAAAAAPADPKESAIKAGKKALRGLIGF
;
A
#
# COMPACT_ATOMS: atom_id res chain seq x y z
N MET A 1 -13.63 23.60 -55.45
CA MET A 1 -12.59 22.72 -54.87
C MET A 1 -13.26 21.83 -53.85
N ARG A 2 -13.50 20.57 -54.17
CA ARG A 2 -14.13 19.56 -53.28
C ARG A 2 -13.04 18.70 -52.69
N THR A 3 -12.79 18.81 -51.38
CA THR A 3 -11.82 18.00 -50.65
C THR A 3 -12.53 16.75 -50.18
N ALA A 4 -12.18 15.58 -50.74
CA ALA A 4 -12.67 14.29 -50.33
C ALA A 4 -11.89 13.84 -49.08
N LEU A 5 -12.61 13.63 -47.98
CA LEU A 5 -12.09 13.07 -46.73
C LEU A 5 -12.09 11.53 -46.86
N VAL A 6 -10.92 10.92 -46.98
CA VAL A 6 -10.76 9.45 -46.98
C VAL A 6 -10.63 9.02 -45.52
N LEU A 7 -11.68 8.40 -44.97
CA LEU A 7 -11.69 7.72 -43.70
C LEU A 7 -10.99 6.36 -43.85
N LEU A 8 -9.76 6.24 -43.32
CA LEU A 8 -9.03 4.99 -43.23
C LEU A 8 -9.57 4.21 -42.02
N ALA A 9 -10.45 3.22 -42.27
CA ALA A 9 -10.88 2.26 -41.24
C ALA A 9 -9.76 1.27 -40.96
N ALA A 10 -9.02 1.47 -39.89
CA ALA A 10 -8.08 0.47 -39.36
C ALA A 10 -8.88 -0.67 -38.71
N VAL A 11 -9.06 -1.76 -39.46
CA VAL A 11 -9.59 -3.02 -38.92
C VAL A 11 -8.52 -3.58 -38.00
N LEU A 12 -8.72 -3.42 -36.70
CA LEU A 12 -7.96 -4.13 -35.66
C LEU A 12 -8.28 -5.63 -35.75
N CYS A 13 -7.44 -6.39 -36.46
CA CYS A 13 -7.41 -7.85 -36.38
C CYS A 13 -7.01 -8.22 -34.94
N MET A 14 -8.00 -8.41 -34.06
CA MET A 14 -7.79 -9.12 -32.82
C MET A 14 -7.44 -10.57 -33.19
N PRO A 15 -6.29 -11.13 -32.75
CA PRO A 15 -6.04 -12.55 -32.93
C PRO A 15 -7.16 -13.30 -32.22
N ALA A 16 -7.96 -14.06 -32.96
CA ALA A 16 -8.87 -15.03 -32.39
C ALA A 16 -7.98 -15.99 -31.56
N LEU A 17 -8.16 -16.01 -30.25
CA LEU A 17 -7.50 -16.97 -29.38
C LEU A 17 -8.02 -18.34 -29.81
N ALA A 18 -7.20 -19.10 -30.54
CA ALA A 18 -7.53 -20.43 -31.01
C ALA A 18 -7.80 -21.34 -29.81
N ASP A 19 -8.86 -22.14 -29.90
CA ASP A 19 -9.15 -23.19 -28.93
C ASP A 19 -7.97 -24.16 -28.90
N GLU A 20 -7.42 -24.42 -27.73
CA GLU A 20 -6.34 -25.38 -27.55
C GLU A 20 -6.98 -26.78 -27.32
N PRO A 21 -6.83 -27.74 -28.26
CA PRO A 21 -7.48 -29.02 -28.14
C PRO A 21 -6.97 -29.79 -26.93
N GLY A 22 -7.87 -30.19 -26.07
CA GLY A 22 -7.58 -30.93 -24.87
C GLY A 22 -8.46 -32.16 -24.70
N GLU A 23 -8.14 -32.95 -23.69
CA GLU A 23 -8.88 -34.12 -23.25
C GLU A 23 -9.20 -34.04 -21.77
N THR A 24 -10.41 -34.45 -21.42
CA THR A 24 -10.87 -34.45 -20.03
C THR A 24 -10.29 -35.60 -19.26
N TRP A 25 -9.70 -35.29 -18.12
CA TRP A 25 -9.22 -36.23 -17.12
C TRP A 25 -10.00 -36.06 -15.82
N GLU A 26 -10.28 -37.18 -15.17
CA GLU A 26 -10.76 -37.23 -13.79
C GLU A 26 -9.57 -37.44 -12.88
N ILE A 27 -9.31 -36.48 -11.98
CA ILE A 27 -8.19 -36.55 -11.05
C ILE A 27 -8.70 -36.61 -9.63
N THR A 28 -8.24 -37.62 -8.89
CA THR A 28 -8.51 -37.78 -7.46
C THR A 28 -7.23 -37.47 -6.69
N THR A 29 -7.34 -36.60 -5.71
CA THR A 29 -6.24 -36.19 -4.82
C THR A 29 -6.63 -36.55 -3.38
N GLU A 30 -5.75 -37.27 -2.70
CA GLU A 30 -5.81 -37.54 -1.25
C GLU A 30 -4.64 -36.85 -0.58
N MET A 31 -4.86 -36.14 0.50
CA MET A 31 -3.84 -35.37 1.17
C MET A 31 -3.76 -35.72 2.65
N GLN A 32 -2.53 -35.83 3.15
CA GLN A 32 -2.24 -35.98 4.58
C GLN A 32 -1.28 -34.86 4.98
N ALA A 33 -1.62 -34.13 6.01
CA ALA A 33 -0.80 -33.05 6.55
C ALA A 33 -0.86 -33.12 8.08
N ALA A 34 0.27 -32.97 8.75
CA ALA A 34 0.39 -32.98 10.22
C ALA A 34 -0.31 -34.18 10.89
N GLY A 35 -0.27 -35.35 10.25
CA GLY A 35 -0.90 -36.59 10.76
C GLY A 35 -2.41 -36.67 10.56
N MET A 36 -3.04 -35.67 9.91
CA MET A 36 -4.47 -35.69 9.58
C MET A 36 -4.66 -36.03 8.10
N SER A 37 -5.63 -36.91 7.82
CA SER A 37 -6.05 -37.21 6.44
C SER A 37 -7.21 -36.32 6.06
N LEU A 38 -7.06 -35.60 4.94
CA LEU A 38 -8.16 -34.83 4.36
C LEU A 38 -9.03 -35.72 3.46
N PRO A 39 -10.32 -35.42 3.32
CA PRO A 39 -11.20 -36.17 2.40
C PRO A 39 -10.65 -36.15 0.97
N ALA A 40 -10.75 -37.28 0.27
CA ALA A 40 -10.40 -37.35 -1.13
C ALA A 40 -11.21 -36.35 -1.96
N ASN A 41 -10.53 -35.59 -2.81
CA ASN A 41 -11.15 -34.64 -3.73
C ASN A 41 -11.02 -35.16 -5.17
N THR A 42 -12.14 -35.31 -5.85
CA THR A 42 -12.18 -35.74 -7.26
C THR A 42 -12.69 -34.60 -8.12
N GLN A 43 -11.93 -34.24 -9.16
CA GLN A 43 -12.27 -33.19 -10.09
C GLN A 43 -11.98 -33.56 -11.54
N GLN A 44 -12.76 -33.00 -12.47
CA GLN A 44 -12.47 -33.11 -13.90
C GLN A 44 -11.66 -31.92 -14.39
N VAL A 45 -10.55 -32.22 -15.06
CA VAL A 45 -9.64 -31.22 -15.62
C VAL A 45 -9.45 -31.45 -17.11
N CYS A 46 -9.30 -30.38 -17.86
CA CYS A 46 -8.97 -30.43 -19.27
C CYS A 46 -7.44 -30.33 -19.43
N THR A 47 -6.83 -31.34 -19.99
CA THR A 47 -5.38 -31.39 -20.25
C THR A 47 -5.12 -31.26 -21.75
N PRO A 48 -4.17 -30.42 -22.21
CA PRO A 48 -3.78 -30.36 -23.63
C PRO A 48 -3.38 -31.73 -24.15
N LYS A 49 -3.78 -32.06 -25.39
CA LYS A 49 -3.44 -33.35 -26.02
C LYS A 49 -1.93 -33.54 -26.23
N ASP A 50 -1.23 -32.44 -26.52
CA ASP A 50 0.19 -32.41 -26.80
C ASP A 50 1.01 -31.91 -25.60
N ALA A 51 0.40 -31.88 -24.40
CA ALA A 51 1.17 -31.51 -23.21
C ALA A 51 2.32 -32.50 -23.07
N PRO A 52 3.57 -32.00 -22.92
CA PRO A 52 4.67 -32.88 -22.55
C PRO A 52 4.21 -33.61 -21.30
N GLU A 53 4.58 -34.90 -21.16
CA GLU A 53 4.24 -35.77 -20.02
C GLU A 53 4.78 -35.18 -18.72
N GLN A 54 4.30 -33.98 -18.38
CA GLN A 54 4.49 -33.38 -17.06
C GLN A 54 3.41 -33.93 -16.14
N PRO A 55 3.73 -34.17 -14.88
CA PRO A 55 2.73 -34.63 -13.92
C PRO A 55 1.54 -33.67 -13.94
N PRO A 56 0.31 -34.12 -14.19
CA PRO A 56 -0.87 -33.29 -14.09
C PRO A 56 -0.97 -32.69 -12.68
N GLY A 57 -1.13 -31.37 -12.59
CA GLY A 57 -1.17 -30.67 -11.31
C GLY A 57 0.17 -30.02 -10.89
N LEU A 58 1.29 -30.36 -11.48
CA LEU A 58 2.54 -29.61 -11.36
C LEU A 58 2.60 -28.51 -12.43
N GLN A 59 1.61 -27.63 -12.44
CA GLN A 59 1.80 -26.35 -13.12
C GLN A 59 2.79 -25.57 -12.25
N THR A 60 4.01 -25.43 -12.76
CA THR A 60 5.04 -24.64 -12.11
C THR A 60 4.53 -23.23 -11.92
N GLN A 61 4.29 -22.86 -10.67
CA GLN A 61 4.21 -21.45 -10.33
C GLN A 61 5.56 -20.83 -10.68
N ASP A 62 5.61 -19.59 -11.07
CA ASP A 62 6.83 -18.90 -11.54
C ASP A 62 7.99 -18.95 -10.52
N ASN A 63 7.71 -19.30 -9.27
CA ASN A 63 8.67 -19.43 -8.18
C ASN A 63 9.06 -20.90 -7.86
N CYS A 64 8.62 -21.89 -8.65
CA CYS A 64 8.92 -23.30 -8.45
C CYS A 64 9.75 -23.87 -9.59
N GLU A 65 10.76 -24.65 -9.24
CA GLU A 65 11.62 -25.40 -10.17
C GLU A 65 11.42 -26.89 -9.95
N VAL A 66 11.19 -27.63 -11.05
CA VAL A 66 11.22 -29.11 -11.07
C VAL A 66 12.55 -29.53 -11.63
N TYR A 67 13.26 -30.39 -10.94
CA TYR A 67 14.58 -30.86 -11.28
C TYR A 67 14.77 -32.34 -10.96
N ASP A 68 15.88 -32.95 -11.39
CA ASP A 68 16.21 -34.36 -11.18
C ASP A 68 15.10 -35.31 -11.70
N VAL A 69 14.57 -34.99 -12.90
CA VAL A 69 13.53 -35.79 -13.53
C VAL A 69 14.11 -37.07 -14.11
N GLN A 70 13.70 -38.20 -13.57
CA GLN A 70 14.13 -39.55 -14.00
C GLN A 70 12.95 -40.32 -14.55
N ARG A 71 13.09 -40.90 -15.76
CA ARG A 71 12.06 -41.73 -16.39
C ARG A 71 12.59 -43.14 -16.59
N SER A 72 11.80 -44.10 -16.19
CA SER A 72 12.13 -45.53 -16.38
C SER A 72 10.84 -46.30 -16.74
N GLY A 73 10.71 -46.67 -18.01
CA GLY A 73 9.50 -47.32 -18.51
C GLY A 73 8.24 -46.48 -18.30
N SER A 74 7.30 -46.97 -17.54
CA SER A 74 6.05 -46.33 -17.18
C SER A 74 6.16 -45.44 -15.93
N SER A 75 7.31 -45.38 -15.28
CA SER A 75 7.51 -44.60 -14.04
C SER A 75 8.30 -43.34 -14.28
N MET A 76 7.95 -42.28 -13.55
CA MET A 76 8.64 -41.01 -13.53
C MET A 76 8.85 -40.56 -12.09
N ARG A 77 10.06 -40.07 -11.76
CA ARG A 77 10.41 -39.48 -10.48
C ARG A 77 10.97 -38.10 -10.71
N TRP A 78 10.73 -37.18 -9.78
CA TRP A 78 11.24 -35.82 -9.84
C TRP A 78 11.42 -35.23 -8.45
N LYS A 79 12.16 -34.14 -8.39
CA LYS A 79 12.24 -33.26 -7.22
C LYS A 79 11.73 -31.88 -7.59
N MET A 80 11.29 -31.13 -6.60
CA MET A 80 10.84 -29.76 -6.76
C MET A 80 11.31 -28.89 -5.61
N ARG A 81 11.52 -27.61 -5.90
CA ARG A 81 11.73 -26.56 -4.92
C ARG A 81 11.05 -25.28 -5.36
N CYS A 82 10.45 -24.57 -4.40
CA CYS A 82 9.82 -23.29 -4.63
C CYS A 82 10.47 -22.25 -3.72
N THR A 83 10.78 -21.08 -4.30
CA THR A 83 11.30 -19.93 -3.56
C THR A 83 10.11 -19.08 -3.14
N GLY A 84 9.57 -19.37 -1.99
CA GLY A 84 8.44 -18.64 -1.40
C GLY A 84 8.66 -18.48 0.10
N ASP A 85 7.76 -17.78 0.75
CA ASP A 85 7.67 -17.72 2.20
C ASP A 85 6.32 -18.28 2.62
N PRO A 86 6.27 -19.49 3.22
CA PRO A 86 7.40 -20.37 3.57
C PRO A 86 8.02 -21.10 2.35
N PRO A 87 9.33 -21.43 2.39
CA PRO A 87 9.99 -22.18 1.34
C PRO A 87 9.41 -23.60 1.27
N THR A 88 9.23 -24.10 0.05
CA THR A 88 8.67 -25.43 -0.19
C THR A 88 9.65 -26.29 -0.97
N SER A 89 9.83 -27.53 -0.55
CA SER A 89 10.59 -28.53 -1.29
C SER A 89 9.82 -29.86 -1.30
N GLY A 90 10.12 -30.70 -2.29
CA GLY A 90 9.44 -31.98 -2.36
C GLY A 90 10.02 -32.94 -3.40
N SER A 91 9.48 -34.14 -3.38
CA SER A 91 9.76 -35.17 -4.37
C SER A 91 8.46 -35.89 -4.76
N GLY A 92 8.41 -36.39 -5.96
CA GLY A 92 7.26 -37.14 -6.42
C GLY A 92 7.67 -38.35 -7.25
N GLU A 93 6.77 -39.32 -7.27
CA GLU A 93 6.83 -40.50 -8.14
C GLU A 93 5.47 -40.69 -8.81
N MET A 94 5.47 -41.04 -10.09
CA MET A 94 4.25 -41.31 -10.85
C MET A 94 4.45 -42.55 -11.71
N THR A 95 3.44 -43.38 -11.76
CA THR A 95 3.38 -44.59 -12.61
C THR A 95 2.18 -44.47 -13.53
N TYR A 96 2.44 -44.61 -14.84
CA TYR A 96 1.44 -44.58 -15.89
C TYR A 96 0.99 -46.01 -16.21
N SER A 97 -0.30 -46.25 -16.35
CA SER A 97 -0.88 -47.48 -16.85
C SER A 97 -1.43 -47.23 -18.25
N GLY A 98 -0.57 -47.40 -19.24
CA GLY A 98 -0.86 -47.02 -20.61
C GLY A 98 -1.00 -45.50 -20.78
N ARG A 99 -1.93 -45.08 -21.67
CA ARG A 99 -2.19 -43.65 -21.96
C ARG A 99 -3.41 -43.11 -21.22
N ASP A 100 -4.12 -43.95 -20.47
CA ASP A 100 -5.45 -43.64 -19.98
C ASP A 100 -5.54 -43.49 -18.46
N SER A 101 -4.49 -43.83 -17.73
CA SER A 101 -4.46 -43.65 -16.28
C SER A 101 -3.06 -43.54 -15.71
N TYR A 102 -2.98 -42.91 -14.56
CA TYR A 102 -1.76 -42.81 -13.76
C TYR A 102 -2.09 -42.84 -12.26
N ARG A 103 -1.08 -43.19 -11.46
CA ARG A 103 -1.07 -43.06 -10.02
C ARG A 103 0.25 -42.48 -9.59
N GLY A 104 0.24 -41.61 -8.58
CA GLY A 104 1.46 -41.00 -8.08
C GLY A 104 1.36 -40.62 -6.61
N GLU A 105 2.52 -40.41 -6.04
CA GLU A 105 2.67 -39.93 -4.67
C GLU A 105 3.65 -38.77 -4.66
N MET A 106 3.37 -37.78 -3.82
CA MET A 106 4.24 -36.62 -3.61
C MET A 106 4.47 -36.43 -2.12
N HIS A 107 5.70 -36.17 -1.77
CA HIS A 107 6.11 -35.77 -0.44
C HIS A 107 6.61 -34.33 -0.51
N MET A 108 6.05 -33.45 0.28
CA MET A 108 6.38 -32.05 0.31
C MET A 108 6.73 -31.60 1.73
N ASN A 109 7.67 -30.69 1.84
CA ASN A 109 7.97 -29.96 3.07
C ASN A 109 7.67 -28.49 2.83
N VAL A 110 6.76 -27.93 3.62
CA VAL A 110 6.33 -26.53 3.54
C VAL A 110 6.65 -25.85 4.86
N GLY A 111 7.71 -25.07 4.89
CA GLY A 111 8.11 -24.37 6.12
C GLY A 111 8.50 -25.26 7.29
N GLY A 112 8.84 -26.53 7.04
CA GLY A 112 9.13 -27.54 8.07
C GLY A 112 8.01 -28.55 8.28
N ASP A 113 6.80 -28.31 7.81
CA ASP A 113 5.67 -29.23 7.91
C ASP A 113 5.68 -30.23 6.75
N GLU A 114 5.58 -31.52 7.08
CA GLU A 114 5.51 -32.60 6.09
C GLU A 114 4.09 -32.79 5.58
N MET A 115 3.94 -32.84 4.27
CA MET A 115 2.71 -33.15 3.57
C MET A 115 2.90 -34.32 2.64
N HIS A 116 1.96 -35.26 2.65
CA HIS A 116 1.93 -36.39 1.75
C HIS A 116 0.67 -36.34 0.89
N MET A 117 0.83 -36.45 -0.43
CA MET A 117 -0.24 -36.37 -1.39
C MET A 117 -0.24 -37.63 -2.28
N LYS A 118 -1.39 -38.29 -2.40
CA LYS A 118 -1.63 -39.32 -3.39
C LYS A 118 -2.49 -38.79 -4.51
N LEU A 119 -2.09 -39.07 -5.73
CA LEU A 119 -2.76 -38.67 -6.95
C LEU A 119 -3.14 -39.86 -7.79
N SER A 120 -4.35 -39.88 -8.32
CA SER A 120 -4.74 -40.80 -9.37
C SER A 120 -5.51 -40.05 -10.46
N GLY A 121 -5.22 -40.37 -11.72
CA GLY A 121 -5.89 -39.80 -12.85
C GLY A 121 -6.42 -40.84 -13.81
N ARG A 122 -7.61 -40.60 -14.35
CA ARG A 122 -8.25 -41.40 -15.37
C ARG A 122 -8.72 -40.53 -16.52
N ARG A 123 -8.34 -40.88 -17.73
CA ARG A 123 -8.78 -40.22 -18.95
C ARG A 123 -10.24 -40.53 -19.24
N LEU A 124 -11.05 -39.54 -19.48
CA LEU A 124 -12.45 -39.66 -19.83
C LEU A 124 -12.68 -39.66 -21.35
N GLY A 125 -11.69 -39.21 -22.12
CA GLY A 125 -11.72 -39.18 -23.58
C GLY A 125 -12.63 -38.11 -24.19
N THR A 126 -13.30 -37.31 -23.37
CA THR A 126 -14.13 -36.21 -23.84
C THR A 126 -13.25 -35.04 -24.28
N ALA A 127 -13.49 -34.51 -25.49
CA ALA A 127 -12.81 -33.35 -25.98
C ALA A 127 -13.15 -32.09 -25.14
N CYS A 128 -12.17 -31.26 -24.86
CA CYS A 128 -12.34 -30.02 -24.16
C CYS A 128 -11.35 -28.95 -24.66
N ASP A 129 -11.58 -27.71 -24.29
CA ASP A 129 -10.66 -26.59 -24.57
C ASP A 129 -9.69 -26.40 -23.39
N ALA A 130 -8.48 -26.90 -23.56
CA ALA A 130 -7.41 -26.77 -22.55
C ALA A 130 -6.96 -25.31 -22.37
N GLY A 131 -7.08 -24.47 -23.41
CA GLY A 131 -6.79 -23.04 -23.34
C GLY A 131 -7.77 -22.26 -22.48
N LYS A 132 -9.01 -22.77 -22.29
CA LYS A 132 -10.03 -22.09 -21.48
C LYS A 132 -9.59 -21.89 -20.04
N VAL A 133 -9.07 -22.94 -19.40
CA VAL A 133 -8.59 -22.85 -18.01
C VAL A 133 -7.40 -21.90 -17.91
N LYS A 134 -6.46 -22.00 -18.84
CA LYS A 134 -5.30 -21.10 -18.91
C LYS A 134 -5.72 -19.63 -19.07
N ARG A 135 -6.69 -19.36 -19.96
CA ARG A 135 -7.26 -18.01 -20.12
C ARG A 135 -7.98 -17.54 -18.85
N GLN A 136 -8.72 -18.40 -18.17
CA GLN A 136 -9.40 -18.06 -16.91
C GLN A 136 -8.39 -17.74 -15.80
N ILE A 137 -7.32 -18.51 -15.67
CA ILE A 137 -6.25 -18.27 -14.71
C ILE A 137 -5.56 -16.94 -15.04
N ALA A 138 -5.19 -16.70 -16.31
CA ALA A 138 -4.58 -15.44 -16.72
C ALA A 138 -5.49 -14.23 -16.46
N ALA A 139 -6.79 -14.36 -16.72
CA ALA A 139 -7.77 -13.31 -16.42
C ALA A 139 -7.89 -13.04 -14.91
N ALA A 140 -7.92 -14.11 -14.08
CA ALA A 140 -7.96 -13.98 -12.63
C ALA A 140 -6.68 -13.33 -12.07
N GLN A 141 -5.52 -13.71 -12.60
CA GLN A 141 -4.22 -13.10 -12.25
C GLN A 141 -4.17 -11.62 -12.63
N ALA A 142 -4.62 -11.28 -13.85
CA ALA A 142 -4.69 -9.89 -14.30
C ALA A 142 -5.64 -9.06 -13.43
N GLN A 143 -6.79 -9.62 -13.05
CA GLN A 143 -7.73 -8.97 -12.14
C GLN A 143 -7.13 -8.77 -10.75
N SER A 144 -6.42 -9.77 -10.22
CA SER A 144 -5.72 -9.68 -8.94
C SER A 144 -4.63 -8.60 -8.97
N ALA A 145 -3.83 -8.57 -10.04
CA ALA A 145 -2.78 -7.55 -10.22
C ALA A 145 -3.39 -6.12 -10.31
N ALA A 146 -4.48 -5.96 -11.05
CA ALA A 146 -5.19 -4.68 -11.14
C ALA A 146 -5.75 -4.23 -9.78
N TYR A 147 -6.31 -5.17 -9.00
CA TYR A 147 -6.77 -4.89 -7.65
C TYR A 147 -5.62 -4.47 -6.73
N GLN A 148 -4.47 -5.15 -6.77
CA GLN A 148 -3.28 -4.77 -6.00
C GLN A 148 -2.81 -3.36 -6.37
N GLU A 149 -2.73 -3.04 -7.66
CA GLU A 149 -2.39 -1.68 -8.11
C GLU A 149 -3.37 -0.63 -7.58
N GLN A 150 -4.66 -0.92 -7.64
CA GLN A 150 -5.70 -0.01 -7.11
C GLN A 150 -5.54 0.23 -5.61
N VAL A 151 -5.29 -0.82 -4.82
CA VAL A 151 -5.08 -0.70 -3.37
C VAL A 151 -3.81 0.10 -3.07
N CYS A 152 -2.73 -0.16 -3.79
CA CYS A 152 -1.48 0.57 -3.61
C CYS A 152 -1.64 2.06 -3.96
N GLN A 153 -2.34 2.38 -5.06
CA GLN A 153 -2.64 3.76 -5.43
C GLN A 153 -3.53 4.44 -4.38
N ALA A 154 -4.55 3.74 -3.89
CA ALA A 154 -5.40 4.24 -2.80
C ALA A 154 -4.61 4.52 -1.52
N GLY A 155 -3.57 3.71 -1.23
CA GLY A 155 -2.64 3.95 -0.14
C GLY A 155 -1.84 5.24 -0.31
N VAL A 156 -1.39 5.55 -1.53
CA VAL A 156 -0.73 6.82 -1.86
C VAL A 156 -1.71 7.99 -1.73
N ASP A 157 -2.87 7.87 -2.38
CA ASP A 157 -3.87 8.93 -2.41
C ASP A 157 -4.45 9.21 -1.02
N GLY A 158 -4.66 8.16 -0.24
CA GLY A 158 -5.11 8.21 1.15
C GLY A 158 -4.04 8.60 2.17
N MET A 159 -2.77 8.61 1.76
CA MET A 159 -1.61 8.78 2.66
C MET A 159 -1.60 7.76 3.80
N THR A 160 -1.98 6.49 3.50
CA THR A 160 -2.11 5.41 4.48
C THR A 160 -0.87 4.52 4.48
N ALA A 161 0.06 4.74 5.40
CA ALA A 161 1.33 4.00 5.49
C ALA A 161 1.13 2.49 5.69
N TYR A 162 0.09 2.07 6.41
CA TYR A 162 -0.22 0.66 6.68
C TYR A 162 -0.52 -0.17 5.42
N THR A 163 -0.91 0.46 4.32
CA THR A 163 -1.10 -0.23 3.03
C THR A 163 0.19 -0.88 2.53
N PHE A 164 1.35 -0.35 2.92
CA PHE A 164 2.66 -0.75 2.42
C PHE A 164 3.41 -1.74 3.33
N ASN A 165 2.83 -2.17 4.44
CA ASN A 165 3.49 -3.07 5.38
C ASN A 165 3.34 -4.57 5.05
N GLY A 166 2.59 -4.90 3.99
CA GLY A 166 2.37 -6.28 3.55
C GLY A 166 1.44 -7.12 4.42
N ALA A 167 0.90 -6.56 5.53
CA ALA A 167 0.06 -7.31 6.49
C ALA A 167 -1.20 -7.92 5.86
N ASN A 168 -1.67 -7.36 4.75
CA ASN A 168 -2.85 -7.85 4.02
C ASN A 168 -2.47 -8.74 2.81
N GLY A 169 -1.23 -9.23 2.73
CA GLY A 169 -0.74 -10.00 1.58
C GLY A 169 -0.57 -9.17 0.29
N ILE A 170 -0.78 -7.86 0.35
CA ILE A 170 -0.61 -6.95 -0.79
C ILE A 170 0.81 -6.41 -0.78
N GLN A 171 1.54 -6.68 -1.86
CA GLN A 171 2.89 -6.17 -2.06
C GLN A 171 2.86 -5.03 -3.08
N CYS A 172 3.02 -3.82 -2.61
CA CYS A 172 3.07 -2.66 -3.48
C CYS A 172 4.45 -2.50 -4.12
N ALA A 173 4.46 -2.24 -5.43
CA ALA A 173 5.69 -1.92 -6.14
C ALA A 173 6.34 -0.65 -5.55
N ALA A 174 7.68 -0.58 -5.62
CA ALA A 174 8.48 0.51 -5.03
C ALA A 174 8.00 1.91 -5.47
N LYS A 175 7.53 2.05 -6.71
CA LYS A 175 7.00 3.32 -7.24
C LYS A 175 5.92 3.96 -6.35
N TYR A 176 5.04 3.15 -5.74
CA TYR A 176 3.98 3.67 -4.87
C TYR A 176 4.52 4.15 -3.53
N ARG A 177 5.46 3.42 -2.94
CA ARG A 177 6.16 3.87 -1.73
C ARG A 177 6.91 5.17 -1.99
N ASP A 178 7.61 5.27 -3.12
CA ASP A 178 8.36 6.47 -3.48
C ASP A 178 7.44 7.69 -3.68
N GLN A 179 6.26 7.49 -4.31
CA GLN A 179 5.22 8.53 -4.42
C GLN A 179 4.68 8.94 -3.04
N TYR A 180 4.36 7.97 -2.18
CA TYR A 180 3.94 8.25 -0.81
C TYR A 180 4.98 9.10 -0.07
N CYS A 181 6.25 8.71 -0.16
CA CYS A 181 7.36 9.40 0.51
C CYS A 181 7.70 10.76 -0.11
N ALA A 182 7.38 10.99 -1.36
CA ALA A 182 7.41 12.32 -1.96
C ALA A 182 6.24 13.18 -1.44
N ASN A 183 5.04 12.60 -1.35
CA ASN A 183 3.84 13.31 -0.92
C ASN A 183 3.89 13.77 0.54
N ILE A 184 4.46 12.98 1.47
CA ILE A 184 4.60 13.39 2.88
C ILE A 184 5.43 14.66 3.06
N ARG A 185 6.22 15.05 2.06
CA ARG A 185 7.03 16.28 2.03
C ARG A 185 6.29 17.49 1.46
N THR A 186 4.99 17.34 1.16
CA THR A 186 4.11 18.41 0.71
C THR A 186 3.12 18.78 1.81
N GLU A 187 2.61 20.02 1.79
CA GLU A 187 1.57 20.46 2.74
C GLU A 187 0.35 19.53 2.71
N ALA A 188 -0.15 19.22 1.51
CA ALA A 188 -1.33 18.38 1.35
C ALA A 188 -1.13 16.94 1.87
N GLY A 189 0.02 16.32 1.59
CA GLY A 189 0.32 14.97 2.03
C GLY A 189 0.55 14.90 3.54
N TYR A 190 1.30 15.85 4.09
CA TYR A 190 1.54 15.94 5.54
C TYR A 190 0.22 16.16 6.30
N ASP A 191 -0.58 17.15 5.88
CA ASP A 191 -1.87 17.48 6.50
C ASP A 191 -2.80 16.26 6.51
N LYS A 192 -2.81 15.48 5.42
CA LYS A 192 -3.66 14.30 5.31
C LYS A 192 -3.30 13.20 6.31
N VAL A 193 -2.01 12.93 6.53
CA VAL A 193 -1.57 11.97 7.56
C VAL A 193 -1.90 12.49 8.96
N ALA A 194 -1.61 13.77 9.22
CA ALA A 194 -1.82 14.37 10.52
C ALA A 194 -3.32 14.50 10.87
N ASP A 195 -4.15 14.95 9.92
CA ASP A 195 -5.61 15.14 10.14
C ASP A 195 -6.34 13.80 10.28
N MET A 196 -5.94 12.76 9.54
CA MET A 196 -6.53 11.42 9.67
C MET A 196 -6.32 10.86 11.08
N GLY A 197 -5.12 10.91 11.62
CA GLY A 197 -4.82 10.47 12.97
C GLY A 197 -5.55 11.31 14.01
N MET A 198 -5.52 12.63 13.83
CA MET A 198 -6.17 13.59 14.75
C MET A 198 -7.68 13.42 14.81
N SER A 199 -8.34 13.20 13.66
CA SER A 199 -9.81 13.05 13.56
C SER A 199 -10.31 11.70 14.06
N THR A 200 -9.48 10.65 14.07
CA THR A 200 -9.88 9.30 14.52
C THR A 200 -9.74 9.12 16.03
N GLN A 201 -8.55 9.35 16.58
CA GLN A 201 -8.23 9.07 17.98
C GLN A 201 -7.38 10.17 18.64
N GLY A 202 -7.24 11.33 18.00
CA GLY A 202 -6.55 12.48 18.53
C GLY A 202 -5.02 12.43 18.42
N PRO A 203 -4.29 13.24 19.25
CA PRO A 203 -2.86 13.46 19.09
C PRO A 203 -1.98 12.20 19.18
N ALA A 204 -2.41 11.17 19.91
CA ALA A 204 -1.66 9.94 20.03
C ALA A 204 -1.65 9.16 18.69
N GLN A 205 -2.80 9.07 18.03
CA GLN A 205 -2.90 8.41 16.72
C GLN A 205 -2.19 9.20 15.64
N MET A 206 -2.30 10.52 15.64
CA MET A 206 -1.52 11.37 14.72
C MET A 206 -0.02 11.10 14.81
N ARG A 207 0.54 11.01 16.04
CA ARG A 207 1.96 10.66 16.21
C ARG A 207 2.30 9.25 15.72
N SER A 208 1.37 8.29 15.93
CA SER A 208 1.53 6.92 15.44
C SER A 208 1.56 6.87 13.92
N ASP A 209 0.65 7.57 13.25
CA ASP A 209 0.54 7.57 11.78
C ASP A 209 1.73 8.29 11.14
N LEU A 210 2.17 9.41 11.72
CA LEU A 210 3.41 10.09 11.30
C LEU A 210 4.65 9.22 11.55
N GLY A 211 4.68 8.45 12.64
CA GLY A 211 5.74 7.47 12.93
C GLY A 211 5.75 6.33 11.92
N ALA A 212 4.59 5.82 11.53
CA ALA A 212 4.46 4.81 10.48
C ALA A 212 4.94 5.35 9.12
N ALA A 213 4.59 6.58 8.78
CA ALA A 213 5.07 7.27 7.58
C ALA A 213 6.60 7.44 7.60
N ALA A 214 7.17 7.84 8.74
CA ALA A 214 8.61 7.96 8.91
C ALA A 214 9.33 6.62 8.68
N SER A 215 8.82 5.56 9.30
CA SER A 215 9.37 4.20 9.15
C SER A 215 9.32 3.73 7.70
N LEU A 216 8.16 3.87 7.05
CA LEU A 216 7.97 3.50 5.64
C LEU A 216 8.96 4.21 4.71
N CYS A 217 9.21 5.50 4.97
CA CYS A 217 10.07 6.33 4.14
C CYS A 217 11.55 6.35 4.57
N GLY A 218 11.92 5.57 5.59
CA GLY A 218 13.29 5.55 6.11
C GLY A 218 13.77 6.91 6.62
N LEU A 219 12.84 7.73 7.18
CA LEU A 219 13.18 9.03 7.73
C LEU A 219 13.84 8.87 9.09
N PRO A 220 14.82 9.71 9.44
CA PRO A 220 15.45 9.69 10.75
C PRO A 220 14.44 10.05 11.87
N ALA A 221 14.65 9.52 13.06
CA ALA A 221 13.79 9.80 14.22
C ALA A 221 13.84 11.27 14.66
N ALA A 222 14.98 11.93 14.47
CA ALA A 222 15.17 13.33 14.82
C ALA A 222 16.23 13.99 13.92
N GLY A 223 16.28 15.33 13.92
CA GLY A 223 17.25 16.11 13.16
C GLY A 223 16.85 16.32 11.70
N ALA A 224 17.83 16.65 10.87
CA ALA A 224 17.60 16.98 9.46
C ALA A 224 16.95 15.82 8.70
N GLY A 225 15.87 16.10 7.99
CA GLY A 225 15.10 15.13 7.21
C GLY A 225 14.09 14.31 8.03
N SER A 226 14.00 14.47 9.35
CA SER A 226 12.94 13.85 10.16
C SER A 226 11.56 14.42 9.83
N VAL A 227 10.51 13.74 10.28
CA VAL A 227 9.12 14.24 10.13
C VAL A 227 8.95 15.61 10.73
N GLU A 228 9.60 15.89 11.86
CA GLU A 228 9.56 17.21 12.51
C GLU A 228 10.30 18.28 11.70
N ASP A 229 11.45 17.95 11.11
CA ASP A 229 12.16 18.88 10.21
C ASP A 229 11.35 19.16 8.94
N ILE A 230 10.71 18.14 8.36
CA ILE A 230 9.77 18.30 7.24
C ILE A 230 8.64 19.24 7.64
N ARG A 231 7.99 19.01 8.79
CA ARG A 231 6.93 19.87 9.33
C ARG A 231 7.41 21.32 9.42
N GLY A 232 8.55 21.55 10.08
CA GLY A 232 9.10 22.88 10.24
C GLY A 232 9.40 23.58 8.91
N GLY A 233 9.87 22.84 7.92
CA GLY A 233 10.07 23.34 6.56
C GLY A 233 8.77 23.73 5.86
N LEU A 234 7.73 22.89 6.00
CA LEU A 234 6.40 23.17 5.47
C LEU A 234 5.75 24.36 6.17
N CYS A 235 5.90 24.48 7.48
CA CYS A 235 5.34 25.59 8.25
C CYS A 235 5.96 26.95 7.85
N ARG A 236 7.27 27.00 7.58
CA ARG A 236 7.89 28.22 7.04
C ARG A 236 7.30 28.60 5.69
N LYS A 237 7.16 27.65 4.78
CA LYS A 237 6.52 27.87 3.47
C LYS A 237 5.06 28.30 3.61
N ALA A 238 4.31 27.68 4.52
CA ALA A 238 2.92 28.02 4.78
C ALA A 238 2.75 29.47 5.28
N LEU A 239 3.69 29.97 6.06
CA LEU A 239 3.74 31.40 6.45
C LEU A 239 3.99 32.33 5.25
N GLU A 240 4.94 31.95 4.38
CA GLU A 240 5.30 32.73 3.18
C GLU A 240 4.17 32.77 2.15
N ASN A 241 3.47 31.63 1.99
CA ASN A 241 2.42 31.44 0.99
C ASN A 241 1.01 31.72 1.51
N GLU A 242 0.85 32.12 2.77
CA GLU A 242 -0.44 32.32 3.44
C GLU A 242 -1.34 31.04 3.39
N SER A 243 -0.73 29.84 3.51
CA SER A 243 -1.47 28.57 3.61
C SER A 243 -2.10 28.44 5.01
N LEU A 244 -3.10 29.29 5.27
CA LEU A 244 -3.63 29.55 6.61
C LEU A 244 -4.22 28.28 7.28
N VAL A 245 -4.91 27.41 6.52
CA VAL A 245 -5.49 26.17 7.06
C VAL A 245 -4.41 25.22 7.52
N PHE A 246 -3.38 25.00 6.69
CA PHE A 246 -2.24 24.15 7.04
C PHE A 246 -1.50 24.71 8.27
N LEU A 247 -1.27 26.03 8.29
CA LEU A 247 -0.64 26.72 9.40
C LEU A 247 -1.40 26.51 10.71
N GLY A 248 -2.73 26.61 10.68
CA GLY A 248 -3.58 26.42 11.85
C GLY A 248 -3.61 24.97 12.35
N ARG A 249 -3.50 23.99 11.46
CA ARG A 249 -3.56 22.57 11.83
C ARG A 249 -2.22 22.00 12.30
N ASN A 250 -1.14 22.38 11.63
CA ASN A 250 0.12 21.64 11.73
C ASN A 250 1.27 22.46 12.32
N CYS A 251 1.09 23.78 12.48
CA CYS A 251 2.17 24.71 12.78
C CYS A 251 1.87 25.52 14.05
N GLU A 252 1.56 24.84 15.18
CA GLU A 252 1.19 25.52 16.42
C GLU A 252 2.23 26.57 16.85
N PRO A 253 3.54 26.29 16.92
CA PRO A 253 4.52 27.30 17.32
C PRO A 253 4.61 28.48 16.35
N GLU A 254 4.65 28.20 15.05
CA GLU A 254 4.79 29.20 14.00
C GLU A 254 3.51 30.04 13.82
N GLY A 255 2.34 29.41 14.01
CA GLY A 255 1.03 30.05 13.92
C GLY A 255 0.63 30.86 15.17
N LYS A 256 1.30 30.63 16.32
CA LYS A 256 0.96 31.27 17.60
C LYS A 256 0.92 32.82 17.52
N PRO A 257 1.89 33.53 16.93
CA PRO A 257 1.83 34.97 16.81
C PRO A 257 0.61 35.46 16.02
N LEU A 258 0.25 34.74 14.94
CA LEU A 258 -0.91 35.04 14.13
C LEU A 258 -2.20 34.77 14.91
N ALA A 259 -2.29 33.65 15.64
CA ALA A 259 -3.44 33.29 16.46
C ALA A 259 -3.67 34.33 17.58
N LEU A 260 -2.62 34.80 18.22
CA LEU A 260 -2.70 35.85 19.23
C LEU A 260 -3.25 37.15 18.67
N ARG A 261 -2.86 37.53 17.46
CA ARG A 261 -3.27 38.79 16.83
C ARG A 261 -4.69 38.71 16.26
N GLU A 262 -5.03 37.60 15.58
CA GLU A 262 -6.25 37.53 14.77
C GLU A 262 -7.39 36.70 15.43
N CYS A 263 -7.06 35.76 16.34
CA CYS A 263 -8.03 34.86 16.90
C CYS A 263 -8.33 35.11 18.39
N ALA A 264 -7.30 35.41 19.19
CA ALA A 264 -7.44 35.54 20.63
C ALA A 264 -8.31 36.76 21.04
N GLY A 265 -9.22 36.54 22.00
CA GLY A 265 -10.11 37.57 22.49
C GLY A 265 -11.17 38.04 21.48
N ARG A 266 -11.29 37.39 20.33
CA ARG A 266 -12.36 37.71 19.37
C ARG A 266 -13.66 37.06 19.80
N GLY A 267 -14.75 37.75 19.59
CA GLY A 267 -16.10 37.31 19.99
C GLY A 267 -17.16 38.05 19.18
N TYR A 268 -18.42 38.00 19.65
CA TYR A 268 -19.55 38.57 18.92
C TYR A 268 -19.39 40.05 18.59
N SER A 269 -18.81 40.83 19.49
CA SER A 269 -18.59 42.25 19.31
C SER A 269 -17.32 42.63 18.53
N SER A 270 -16.42 41.67 18.31
CA SER A 270 -15.19 41.86 17.57
C SER A 270 -14.89 40.55 16.82
N PRO A 271 -15.60 40.28 15.71
CA PRO A 271 -15.47 38.99 15.01
C PRO A 271 -14.10 38.83 14.35
N VAL A 272 -13.69 37.57 14.15
CA VAL A 272 -12.52 37.22 13.35
C VAL A 272 -12.73 37.72 11.92
N ALA A 273 -11.71 38.31 11.30
CA ALA A 273 -11.78 38.68 9.89
C ALA A 273 -11.97 37.42 9.01
N ALA A 274 -12.81 37.52 7.98
CA ALA A 274 -13.24 36.38 7.18
C ALA A 274 -12.08 35.49 6.68
N LYS A 275 -10.96 36.11 6.25
CA LYS A 275 -9.77 35.35 5.76
C LYS A 275 -9.10 34.49 6.83
N TYR A 276 -9.30 34.78 8.12
CA TYR A 276 -8.67 34.04 9.22
C TYR A 276 -9.61 33.05 9.92
N VAL A 277 -10.88 32.98 9.53
CA VAL A 277 -11.88 32.11 10.19
C VAL A 277 -11.43 30.65 10.20
N ASP A 278 -11.02 30.13 9.05
CA ASP A 278 -10.60 28.73 8.91
C ASP A 278 -9.29 28.45 9.66
N PHE A 279 -8.36 29.41 9.65
CA PHE A 279 -7.14 29.34 10.46
C PHE A 279 -7.45 29.28 11.95
N CYS A 280 -8.27 30.20 12.45
CA CYS A 280 -8.61 30.25 13.87
C CYS A 280 -9.37 28.99 14.33
N ASN A 281 -10.28 28.47 13.49
CA ASN A 281 -10.98 27.21 13.75
C ASN A 281 -10.03 25.99 13.76
N ALA A 282 -9.09 25.95 12.84
CA ALA A 282 -8.08 24.90 12.76
C ALA A 282 -7.14 24.97 13.96
N TYR A 283 -6.60 26.15 14.26
CA TYR A 283 -5.70 26.38 15.38
C TYR A 283 -6.35 26.02 16.74
N ALA A 284 -7.63 26.36 16.92
CA ALA A 284 -8.37 26.05 18.15
C ALA A 284 -8.55 24.53 18.36
N ARG A 285 -8.66 23.75 17.28
CA ARG A 285 -8.83 22.29 17.34
C ARG A 285 -7.51 21.54 17.61
N HIS A 286 -6.39 22.05 17.08
CA HIS A 286 -5.10 21.39 17.11
C HIS A 286 -4.12 22.02 18.11
N GLY A 287 -4.37 23.26 18.55
CA GLY A 287 -3.62 23.97 19.59
C GLY A 287 -4.57 24.68 20.54
N ALA A 288 -4.14 24.93 21.77
CA ALA A 288 -4.92 25.75 22.68
C ALA A 288 -4.90 27.20 22.19
N LEU A 289 -6.09 27.79 21.97
CA LEU A 289 -6.17 29.23 21.74
C LEU A 289 -5.59 29.95 22.97
N PRO A 290 -4.63 30.86 22.78
CA PRO A 290 -4.04 31.61 23.89
C PRO A 290 -5.13 32.38 24.64
N ALA A 291 -5.04 32.43 25.96
CA ALA A 291 -5.91 33.25 26.77
C ALA A 291 -5.81 34.72 26.42
N ALA A 292 -6.87 35.49 26.55
CA ALA A 292 -6.87 36.92 26.21
C ALA A 292 -5.75 37.73 26.89
N GLY A 293 -5.26 37.31 28.05
CA GLY A 293 -4.11 37.91 28.75
C GLY A 293 -2.76 37.70 28.06
N GLU A 294 -2.55 36.59 27.35
CA GLU A 294 -1.32 36.36 26.58
C GLU A 294 -1.26 37.21 25.31
N ALA A 295 -2.44 37.51 24.73
CA ALA A 295 -2.55 38.42 23.57
C ALA A 295 -2.06 39.82 23.90
N ALA A 296 -2.35 40.31 25.10
CA ALA A 296 -1.87 41.62 25.55
C ALA A 296 -0.34 41.68 25.78
N ALA A 297 0.26 40.55 26.16
CA ALA A 297 1.70 40.47 26.40
C ALA A 297 2.51 40.29 25.10
N ALA A 298 1.92 39.75 24.03
CA ALA A 298 2.56 39.54 22.74
C ALA A 298 2.38 40.67 21.73
N ALA A 299 1.52 41.66 22.03
CA ALA A 299 1.41 42.85 21.21
C ALA A 299 2.79 43.60 21.17
N PRO A 300 3.33 43.94 19.99
CA PRO A 300 4.56 44.71 19.92
C PRO A 300 4.33 45.96 20.75
N ALA A 301 5.21 46.17 21.75
CA ALA A 301 5.14 47.35 22.60
C ALA A 301 5.14 48.59 21.70
N ASP A 302 4.09 49.41 21.82
CA ASP A 302 3.99 50.67 21.07
C ASP A 302 5.34 51.42 21.22
N PRO A 303 6.03 51.78 20.12
CA PRO A 303 7.32 52.45 20.19
C PRO A 303 7.29 53.69 21.08
N LYS A 304 6.11 54.33 21.19
CA LYS A 304 5.89 55.46 22.11
C LYS A 304 5.88 55.04 23.57
N GLU A 305 5.28 53.89 23.90
CA GLU A 305 5.24 53.38 25.27
C GLU A 305 6.59 52.86 25.76
N SER A 306 7.35 52.23 24.85
CA SER A 306 8.72 51.81 25.10
C SER A 306 9.66 53.00 25.32
N ALA A 307 9.49 54.11 24.56
CA ALA A 307 10.24 55.33 24.73
C ALA A 307 9.88 56.04 26.06
N ILE A 308 8.60 56.04 26.45
CA ILE A 308 8.15 56.62 27.71
C ILE A 308 8.68 55.79 28.90
N LYS A 309 8.67 54.47 28.85
CA LYS A 309 9.25 53.59 29.90
C LYS A 309 10.77 53.76 30.01
N ALA A 310 11.47 53.85 28.88
CA ALA A 310 12.92 54.14 28.86
C ALA A 310 13.23 55.49 29.40
N GLY A 311 12.46 56.54 29.05
CA GLY A 311 12.58 57.88 29.57
C GLY A 311 12.34 57.97 31.09
N LYS A 312 11.30 57.29 31.62
CA LYS A 312 11.05 57.23 33.05
C LYS A 312 12.13 56.48 33.82
N LYS A 313 12.73 55.43 33.24
CA LYS A 313 13.85 54.69 33.87
C LYS A 313 15.12 55.53 33.90
N ALA A 314 15.39 56.31 32.84
CA ALA A 314 16.52 57.20 32.79
C ALA A 314 16.36 58.38 33.79
N LEU A 315 15.15 58.94 33.92
CA LEU A 315 14.90 60.01 34.91
C LEU A 315 15.04 59.51 36.36
N ARG A 316 14.59 58.27 36.68
CA ARG A 316 14.78 57.69 38.03
C ARG A 316 16.24 57.43 38.34
N GLY A 317 17.08 57.14 37.36
CA GLY A 317 18.55 56.98 37.54
C GLY A 317 19.29 58.30 37.74
N LEU A 318 18.70 59.45 37.34
CA LEU A 318 19.29 60.77 37.48
C LEU A 318 18.90 61.52 38.76
N ILE A 319 17.80 61.14 39.42
CA ILE A 319 17.25 61.83 40.59
C ILE A 319 17.54 61.08 41.91
N GLY A 320 18.35 60.00 41.90
CA GLY A 320 18.90 59.30 43.06
C GLY A 320 18.04 59.43 44.34
N PHE A 321 16.93 58.62 44.42
CA PHE A 321 16.25 58.25 45.66
C PHE A 321 15.81 56.78 45.55
#